data_923453fd16420f07c2af464b0323c064
#
_entry.id   923453fd16420f07c2af464b0323c064
#
_cell.length_a   1.000
_cell.length_b   1.000
_cell.length_c   1.000
_cell.angle_alpha   90.00
_cell.angle_beta   90.00
_cell.angle_gamma   90.00
#
_symmetry.space_group_name_H-M   'P 1'
#
loop_
_entity.id
_entity.type
_entity.pdbx_description
1 polymer ?
#
loop_
_entity_poly.entity_id
_entity_poly.type
_entity_poly.pdbx_seq_one_letter_code
_entity_poly.pdbx_strand_id
1 'polypeptide(L)'
;MKQFGFLWLLFAAPSFLFSQTTWEIGIAGGLTAYAGDLNEETYFDYKTREIGYGLLVRRHIGPSFAFRFNYLGGKIAGDESHFTEPYWRSERAFKFTTDFHEAGLLLEWDIFGRRRRNGWRFRKIFAPYVFAGAGYTFFTPKTDYNDAPELNPSVSAERILADKNAPSDPPTPVFIFGGGFKWDISRYWLIGFELGLRPTQTDRLDGVSISGIADKRDWYAFAGITLSHRIRYVDTDRDWIPNRRDKCPLAPGPRKLAGCPDADGDGIIDEQDECPEKAGVLSARGCPDADGDTVQDSLDLCPDVVGPVSACGCPDQDGDLIPDIEDHCPADKGLHHLDGCPDRDHDGIADR
;
A
#
# COMPACT_ATOMS: atom_id res chain seq x y z
N MET A 1 24.03 48.55 3.87
CA MET A 1 24.07 47.25 4.55
C MET A 1 22.69 46.97 5.13
N LYS A 2 21.86 46.21 4.47
CA LYS A 2 20.53 45.78 4.99
C LYS A 2 20.62 44.26 5.11
N GLN A 3 20.53 43.78 6.37
CA GLN A 3 20.53 42.37 6.71
C GLN A 3 19.18 41.76 6.31
N PHE A 4 19.19 40.76 5.43
CA PHE A 4 18.06 39.91 5.18
C PHE A 4 18.03 38.82 6.26
N GLY A 5 17.06 38.94 7.17
CA GLY A 5 16.75 37.91 8.13
C GLY A 5 16.10 36.70 7.43
N PHE A 6 16.79 35.58 7.42
CA PHE A 6 16.27 34.28 6.96
C PHE A 6 15.32 33.73 8.03
N LEU A 7 14.04 33.81 7.75
CA LEU A 7 12.99 33.25 8.61
C LEU A 7 12.99 31.74 8.44
N TRP A 8 13.61 31.02 9.37
CA TRP A 8 13.48 29.56 9.50
C TRP A 8 12.06 29.24 9.97
N LEU A 9 11.15 28.90 9.05
CA LEU A 9 9.92 28.20 9.35
C LEU A 9 10.28 26.77 9.76
N LEU A 10 10.39 26.57 11.06
CA LEU A 10 10.37 25.26 11.69
C LEU A 10 9.04 24.58 11.33
N PHE A 11 9.06 23.73 10.32
CA PHE A 11 8.06 22.72 10.13
C PHE A 11 8.15 21.77 11.32
N ALA A 12 7.41 22.05 12.38
CA ALA A 12 7.03 21.06 13.36
C ALA A 12 6.22 20.00 12.57
N ALA A 13 6.88 18.94 12.17
CA ALA A 13 6.20 17.77 11.63
C ALA A 13 5.25 17.27 12.71
N PRO A 14 3.93 17.37 12.55
CA PRO A 14 3.02 16.73 13.48
C PRO A 14 3.38 15.26 13.45
N SER A 15 3.60 14.67 14.61
CA SER A 15 3.70 13.23 14.81
C SER A 15 2.41 12.62 14.25
N PHE A 16 2.38 12.33 12.96
CA PHE A 16 1.32 11.56 12.36
C PHE A 16 1.41 10.19 13.01
N LEU A 17 0.56 9.97 13.99
CA LEU A 17 0.13 8.63 14.38
C LEU A 17 -0.26 7.95 13.07
N PHE A 18 0.65 7.14 12.54
CA PHE A 18 0.43 6.38 11.32
C PHE A 18 -0.68 5.37 11.59
N SER A 19 -1.90 5.84 11.48
CA SER A 19 -3.08 5.00 11.34
C SER A 19 -2.80 4.06 10.18
N GLN A 20 -2.95 2.79 10.43
CA GLN A 20 -2.81 1.64 9.53
C GLN A 20 -3.00 2.02 8.06
N THR A 21 -1.91 2.05 7.30
CA THR A 21 -1.94 2.41 5.88
C THR A 21 -2.76 1.38 5.11
N THR A 22 -3.93 1.77 4.65
CA THR A 22 -4.77 0.93 3.80
C THR A 22 -4.50 1.28 2.35
N TRP A 23 -4.29 0.26 1.55
CA TRP A 23 -4.25 0.36 0.10
C TRP A 23 -5.61 -0.01 -0.48
N GLU A 24 -6.02 0.70 -1.53
CA GLU A 24 -7.19 0.34 -2.34
C GLU A 24 -6.74 0.24 -3.80
N ILE A 25 -7.13 -0.83 -4.46
CA ILE A 25 -6.91 -1.03 -5.90
C ILE A 25 -8.28 -1.14 -6.54
N GLY A 26 -8.49 -0.45 -7.65
CA GLY A 26 -9.78 -0.43 -8.32
C GLY A 26 -9.68 -0.26 -9.81
N ILE A 27 -10.80 -0.56 -10.45
CA ILE A 27 -11.07 -0.34 -11.86
C ILE A 27 -12.14 0.74 -12.00
N ALA A 28 -12.13 1.44 -13.13
CA ALA A 28 -13.13 2.41 -13.50
C ALA A 28 -13.67 2.11 -14.90
N GLY A 29 -14.94 2.39 -15.11
CA GLY A 29 -15.57 2.34 -16.41
C GLY A 29 -16.63 3.42 -16.52
N GLY A 30 -16.71 4.08 -17.66
CA GLY A 30 -17.63 5.21 -17.81
C GLY A 30 -17.60 5.82 -19.19
N LEU A 31 -18.04 7.05 -19.24
CA LEU A 31 -18.15 7.84 -20.45
C LEU A 31 -17.16 9.00 -20.42
N THR A 32 -16.59 9.29 -21.57
CA THR A 32 -15.77 10.45 -21.81
C THR A 32 -16.53 11.45 -22.70
N ALA A 33 -16.24 12.72 -22.54
CA ALA A 33 -16.79 13.78 -23.35
C ALA A 33 -15.73 14.85 -23.60
N TYR A 34 -15.77 15.46 -24.75
CA TYR A 34 -14.85 16.50 -25.19
C TYR A 34 -15.48 17.90 -25.04
N ALA A 35 -14.67 18.89 -24.78
CA ALA A 35 -15.00 20.31 -24.82
C ALA A 35 -13.79 21.09 -25.35
N GLY A 36 -13.94 21.70 -26.52
CA GLY A 36 -12.86 22.45 -27.20
C GLY A 36 -13.39 23.15 -28.43
N ASP A 37 -12.56 23.32 -29.45
CA ASP A 37 -12.85 24.09 -30.64
C ASP A 37 -14.06 23.62 -31.44
N LEU A 38 -14.21 22.29 -31.49
CA LEU A 38 -15.33 21.68 -32.20
C LEU A 38 -16.63 21.63 -31.38
N ASN A 39 -16.64 22.24 -30.16
CA ASN A 39 -17.78 22.23 -29.26
C ASN A 39 -17.91 23.58 -28.50
N GLU A 40 -18.47 24.61 -29.12
CA GLU A 40 -18.34 25.98 -28.58
C GLU A 40 -19.39 26.40 -27.55
N GLU A 41 -20.62 25.90 -27.64
CA GLU A 41 -21.73 26.40 -26.81
C GLU A 41 -22.13 25.49 -25.64
N THR A 42 -21.75 24.23 -25.70
CA THR A 42 -22.08 23.28 -24.65
C THR A 42 -20.77 22.80 -24.03
N TYR A 43 -20.56 22.97 -22.74
CA TYR A 43 -19.36 22.55 -22.07
C TYR A 43 -18.93 21.08 -22.32
N PHE A 44 -19.90 20.21 -22.66
CA PHE A 44 -19.66 18.84 -23.09
C PHE A 44 -20.79 18.36 -24.03
N ASP A 45 -20.41 17.90 -25.22
CA ASP A 45 -21.38 17.29 -26.12
C ASP A 45 -21.69 15.85 -25.68
N TYR A 46 -22.93 15.64 -25.21
CA TYR A 46 -23.38 14.31 -24.78
C TYR A 46 -23.71 13.37 -25.96
N LYS A 47 -23.83 13.87 -27.19
CA LYS A 47 -24.12 13.06 -28.37
C LYS A 47 -22.89 12.29 -28.85
N THR A 48 -21.70 12.86 -28.68
CA THR A 48 -20.41 12.28 -29.09
C THR A 48 -19.65 11.61 -27.95
N ARG A 49 -20.38 11.21 -26.87
CA ARG A 49 -19.79 10.52 -25.75
C ARG A 49 -19.18 9.17 -26.16
N GLU A 50 -17.99 8.89 -25.66
CA GLU A 50 -17.23 7.68 -25.91
C GLU A 50 -17.00 6.88 -24.61
N ILE A 51 -16.44 5.68 -24.71
CA ILE A 51 -16.16 4.81 -23.56
C ILE A 51 -14.76 5.11 -23.03
N GLY A 52 -14.69 5.31 -21.71
CA GLY A 52 -13.44 5.38 -20.96
C GLY A 52 -13.33 4.24 -19.94
N TYR A 53 -12.10 3.78 -19.71
CA TYR A 53 -11.77 2.76 -18.72
C TYR A 53 -10.53 3.16 -17.94
N GLY A 54 -10.41 2.73 -16.71
CA GLY A 54 -9.31 3.15 -15.86
C GLY A 54 -8.91 2.15 -14.80
N LEU A 55 -7.72 2.39 -14.26
CA LEU A 55 -7.18 1.73 -13.09
C LEU A 55 -6.85 2.79 -12.04
N LEU A 56 -7.04 2.46 -10.78
CA LEU A 56 -6.69 3.36 -9.70
C LEU A 56 -6.06 2.60 -8.54
N VAL A 57 -5.07 3.23 -7.94
CA VAL A 57 -4.45 2.75 -6.72
C VAL A 57 -4.46 3.90 -5.71
N ARG A 58 -5.08 3.68 -4.55
CA ARG A 58 -5.14 4.66 -3.46
C ARG A 58 -4.29 4.21 -2.29
N ARG A 59 -3.49 5.11 -1.76
CA ARG A 59 -2.80 4.95 -0.49
C ARG A 59 -3.35 5.97 0.50
N HIS A 60 -4.02 5.49 1.53
CA HIS A 60 -4.54 6.37 2.57
C HIS A 60 -3.43 6.83 3.51
N ILE A 61 -3.27 8.15 3.67
CA ILE A 61 -2.31 8.80 4.57
C ILE A 61 -2.95 9.24 5.88
N GLY A 62 -4.23 8.98 6.03
CA GLY A 62 -5.01 9.28 7.21
C GLY A 62 -6.47 8.91 7.01
N PRO A 63 -7.35 9.28 7.95
CA PRO A 63 -8.76 8.91 7.85
C PRO A 63 -9.49 9.62 6.71
N SER A 64 -9.04 10.80 6.27
CA SER A 64 -9.73 11.63 5.28
C SER A 64 -8.96 11.86 4.00
N PHE A 65 -7.66 11.59 3.95
CA PHE A 65 -6.84 11.85 2.79
C PHE A 65 -6.20 10.60 2.22
N ALA A 66 -6.07 10.58 0.89
CA ALA A 66 -5.34 9.54 0.17
C ALA A 66 -4.57 10.14 -1.01
N PHE A 67 -3.39 9.60 -1.28
CA PHE A 67 -2.78 9.70 -2.58
C PHE A 67 -3.40 8.67 -3.51
N ARG A 68 -3.73 9.09 -4.73
CA ARG A 68 -4.31 8.25 -5.77
C ARG A 68 -3.44 8.33 -7.02
N PHE A 69 -2.90 7.21 -7.44
CA PHE A 69 -2.44 7.03 -8.80
C PHE A 69 -3.63 6.65 -9.67
N ASN A 70 -3.78 7.31 -10.80
CA ASN A 70 -4.87 7.11 -11.74
C ASN A 70 -4.32 6.84 -13.13
N TYR A 71 -4.79 5.79 -13.77
CA TYR A 71 -4.65 5.58 -15.19
C TYR A 71 -6.04 5.63 -15.81
N LEU A 72 -6.19 6.37 -16.91
CA LEU A 72 -7.42 6.46 -17.67
C LEU A 72 -7.09 6.31 -19.15
N GLY A 73 -7.78 5.43 -19.82
CA GLY A 73 -7.70 5.25 -21.27
C GLY A 73 -9.06 5.23 -21.90
N GLY A 74 -9.14 5.53 -23.18
CA GLY A 74 -10.40 5.55 -23.91
C GLY A 74 -10.33 6.37 -25.17
N LYS A 75 -11.52 6.81 -25.58
CA LYS A 75 -11.68 7.68 -26.72
C LYS A 75 -12.42 8.94 -26.33
N ILE A 76 -12.18 10.01 -27.07
CA ILE A 76 -13.01 11.22 -27.10
C ILE A 76 -13.35 11.51 -28.55
N ALA A 77 -14.51 12.08 -28.78
CA ALA A 77 -14.98 12.39 -30.12
C ALA A 77 -15.74 13.72 -30.16
N GLY A 78 -15.83 14.31 -31.33
CA GLY A 78 -16.62 15.48 -31.62
C GLY A 78 -17.11 15.46 -33.07
N ASP A 79 -18.25 16.08 -33.30
CA ASP A 79 -18.89 16.19 -34.62
C ASP A 79 -19.60 17.53 -34.76
N GLU A 80 -19.03 18.42 -35.57
CA GLU A 80 -19.61 19.74 -35.82
C GLU A 80 -20.95 19.70 -36.57
N SER A 81 -21.25 18.63 -37.29
CA SER A 81 -22.54 18.51 -38.02
C SER A 81 -23.75 18.50 -37.08
N HIS A 82 -23.54 18.31 -35.77
CA HIS A 82 -24.62 18.37 -34.80
C HIS A 82 -25.03 19.79 -34.39
N PHE A 83 -24.24 20.81 -34.77
CA PHE A 83 -24.49 22.20 -34.41
C PHE A 83 -25.12 22.93 -35.60
N THR A 84 -26.20 23.64 -35.32
CA THR A 84 -26.94 24.42 -36.36
C THR A 84 -26.53 25.86 -36.39
N GLU A 85 -25.93 26.37 -35.31
CA GLU A 85 -25.44 27.74 -35.18
C GLU A 85 -23.99 27.76 -34.59
N PRO A 86 -23.14 28.61 -35.14
CA PRO A 86 -23.29 29.36 -36.39
C PRO A 86 -23.29 28.40 -37.60
N TYR A 87 -24.06 28.74 -38.64
CA TYR A 87 -24.34 27.85 -39.80
C TYR A 87 -23.06 27.31 -40.49
N TRP A 88 -22.00 28.05 -40.48
CA TRP A 88 -20.73 27.66 -41.11
C TRP A 88 -20.12 26.39 -40.43
N ARG A 89 -20.49 26.07 -39.20
CA ARG A 89 -20.03 24.82 -38.53
C ARG A 89 -20.67 23.60 -39.17
N SER A 90 -21.98 23.63 -39.38
CA SER A 90 -22.66 22.52 -40.05
C SER A 90 -22.18 22.31 -41.47
N GLU A 91 -21.74 23.38 -42.15
CA GLU A 91 -21.12 23.32 -43.46
C GLU A 91 -19.68 22.77 -43.42
N ARG A 92 -18.89 23.21 -42.47
CA ARG A 92 -17.53 22.68 -42.23
C ARG A 92 -17.55 21.22 -41.84
N ALA A 93 -18.46 20.85 -40.94
CA ALA A 93 -18.77 19.49 -40.47
C ALA A 93 -17.54 18.62 -40.15
N PHE A 94 -16.55 19.21 -39.51
CA PHE A 94 -15.37 18.47 -39.03
C PHE A 94 -15.78 17.42 -37.99
N LYS A 95 -15.14 16.25 -38.08
CA LYS A 95 -15.33 15.14 -37.13
C LYS A 95 -14.00 14.65 -36.68
N PHE A 96 -13.91 14.25 -35.41
CA PHE A 96 -12.72 13.63 -34.93
C PHE A 96 -13.01 12.49 -33.93
N THR A 97 -12.06 11.60 -33.81
CA THR A 97 -11.97 10.62 -32.73
C THR A 97 -10.53 10.52 -32.29
N THR A 98 -10.28 10.72 -31.01
CA THR A 98 -8.93 10.69 -30.44
C THR A 98 -8.84 9.56 -29.43
N ASP A 99 -7.92 8.63 -29.67
CA ASP A 99 -7.50 7.66 -28.69
C ASP A 99 -6.58 8.33 -27.67
N PHE A 100 -6.82 8.14 -26.36
CA PHE A 100 -5.99 8.75 -25.32
C PHE A 100 -5.66 7.80 -24.20
N HIS A 101 -4.52 8.08 -23.53
CA HIS A 101 -4.04 7.42 -22.33
C HIS A 101 -3.51 8.47 -21.36
N GLU A 102 -4.04 8.50 -20.15
CA GLU A 102 -3.68 9.44 -19.09
C GLU A 102 -3.05 8.69 -17.92
N ALA A 103 -1.97 9.22 -17.37
CA ALA A 103 -1.42 8.79 -16.10
C ALA A 103 -1.24 9.99 -15.17
N GLY A 104 -1.77 9.92 -13.95
CA GLY A 104 -1.77 11.05 -13.03
C GLY A 104 -1.67 10.67 -11.56
N LEU A 105 -1.20 11.65 -10.77
CA LEU A 105 -1.16 11.60 -9.31
C LEU A 105 -2.14 12.63 -8.74
N LEU A 106 -3.00 12.17 -7.85
CA LEU A 106 -4.08 12.96 -7.28
C LEU A 106 -4.01 12.90 -5.76
N LEU A 107 -4.38 14.00 -5.13
CA LEU A 107 -4.76 14.03 -3.73
C LEU A 107 -6.29 13.92 -3.65
N GLU A 108 -6.76 12.97 -2.87
CA GLU A 108 -8.18 12.73 -2.65
C GLU A 108 -8.55 13.06 -1.21
N TRP A 109 -9.61 13.83 -1.04
CA TRP A 109 -10.20 14.17 0.25
C TRP A 109 -11.58 13.52 0.40
N ASP A 110 -11.66 12.56 1.31
CA ASP A 110 -12.89 11.88 1.72
C ASP A 110 -13.52 12.70 2.87
N ILE A 111 -14.59 13.40 2.59
CA ILE A 111 -15.22 14.37 3.52
C ILE A 111 -15.68 13.68 4.81
N PHE A 112 -16.18 12.45 4.71
CA PHE A 112 -16.60 11.64 5.87
C PHE A 112 -15.59 10.52 6.24
N GLY A 113 -14.35 10.65 5.83
CA GLY A 113 -13.31 9.64 6.00
C GLY A 113 -13.10 9.18 7.44
N ARG A 114 -13.18 10.11 8.41
CA ARG A 114 -13.10 9.77 9.85
C ARG A 114 -14.22 8.83 10.29
N ARG A 115 -15.46 9.05 9.83
CA ARG A 115 -16.61 8.20 10.17
C ARG A 115 -16.53 6.82 9.53
N ARG A 116 -15.90 6.72 8.36
CA ARG A 116 -15.75 5.46 7.63
C ARG A 116 -14.68 4.55 8.22
N ARG A 117 -13.62 5.12 8.80
CA ARG A 117 -12.40 4.37 9.18
C ARG A 117 -12.19 4.18 10.68
N ASN A 118 -12.73 5.04 11.53
CA ASN A 118 -12.51 4.98 12.98
C ASN A 118 -13.47 4.03 13.73
N GLY A 119 -14.29 3.25 13.04
CA GLY A 119 -15.27 2.36 13.68
C GLY A 119 -14.80 0.91 13.74
N TRP A 120 -14.88 0.27 14.92
CA TRP A 120 -14.67 -1.18 15.10
C TRP A 120 -15.70 -2.01 14.33
N ARG A 121 -16.91 -1.47 14.12
CA ARG A 121 -17.99 -2.09 13.35
C ARG A 121 -18.01 -1.56 11.92
N PHE A 122 -18.09 -2.45 10.95
CA PHE A 122 -18.37 -2.08 9.56
C PHE A 122 -19.74 -1.39 9.48
N ARG A 123 -19.77 -0.22 8.83
CA ARG A 123 -20.99 0.51 8.49
C ARG A 123 -21.01 0.74 7.00
N LYS A 124 -22.17 0.48 6.36
CA LYS A 124 -22.39 0.89 4.96
C LYS A 124 -22.56 2.39 4.93
N ILE A 125 -21.53 3.10 4.51
CA ILE A 125 -21.52 4.57 4.49
C ILE A 125 -21.42 5.03 3.04
N PHE A 126 -22.33 5.91 2.68
CA PHE A 126 -22.28 6.71 1.46
C PHE A 126 -21.55 8.02 1.79
N ALA A 127 -20.44 8.30 1.12
CA ALA A 127 -19.60 9.44 1.44
C ALA A 127 -19.16 10.20 0.19
N PRO A 128 -19.36 11.53 0.14
CA PRO A 128 -18.80 12.36 -0.89
C PRO A 128 -17.28 12.49 -0.74
N TYR A 129 -16.60 12.63 -1.87
CA TYR A 129 -15.18 12.94 -1.92
C TYR A 129 -14.87 13.88 -3.08
N VAL A 130 -13.75 14.56 -2.97
CA VAL A 130 -13.19 15.39 -4.03
C VAL A 130 -11.74 15.00 -4.27
N PHE A 131 -11.26 15.25 -5.47
CA PHE A 131 -9.88 14.99 -5.82
C PHE A 131 -9.32 16.08 -6.73
N ALA A 132 -8.02 16.31 -6.63
CA ALA A 132 -7.29 17.18 -7.52
C ALA A 132 -5.84 16.70 -7.67
N GLY A 133 -5.25 16.97 -8.83
CA GLY A 133 -3.87 16.63 -9.12
C GLY A 133 -3.47 16.94 -10.54
N ALA A 134 -2.40 16.29 -10.98
CA ALA A 134 -1.85 16.49 -12.32
C ALA A 134 -1.31 15.18 -12.89
N GLY A 135 -1.18 15.15 -14.20
CA GLY A 135 -0.66 14.02 -14.94
C GLY A 135 -0.21 14.40 -16.34
N TYR A 136 -0.03 13.38 -17.12
CA TYR A 136 0.25 13.51 -18.54
C TYR A 136 -0.73 12.69 -19.35
N THR A 137 -1.17 13.26 -20.46
CA THR A 137 -2.03 12.61 -21.47
C THR A 137 -1.23 12.39 -22.73
N PHE A 138 -1.28 11.16 -23.23
CA PHE A 138 -0.82 10.74 -24.55
C PHE A 138 -2.04 10.60 -25.42
N PHE A 139 -2.06 11.18 -26.61
CA PHE A 139 -3.23 11.15 -27.46
C PHE A 139 -2.85 11.03 -28.94
N THR A 140 -3.76 10.47 -29.72
CA THR A 140 -3.59 10.29 -31.16
C THR A 140 -4.91 10.68 -31.85
N PRO A 141 -5.00 11.94 -32.37
CA PRO A 141 -6.20 12.40 -33.05
C PRO A 141 -6.31 11.78 -34.43
N LYS A 142 -7.57 11.49 -34.81
CA LYS A 142 -7.96 11.06 -36.15
C LYS A 142 -9.10 11.99 -36.59
N THR A 143 -8.76 13.01 -37.35
CA THR A 143 -9.66 14.08 -37.73
C THR A 143 -10.04 13.95 -39.20
N ASP A 144 -11.33 13.97 -39.45
CA ASP A 144 -11.92 14.08 -40.80
C ASP A 144 -12.27 15.54 -41.04
N TYR A 145 -11.54 16.14 -41.97
CA TYR A 145 -11.68 17.56 -42.30
C TYR A 145 -12.71 17.80 -43.41
N ASN A 146 -13.55 16.82 -43.74
CA ASN A 146 -14.54 16.87 -44.79
C ASN A 146 -13.97 17.56 -46.04
N ASP A 147 -13.47 16.83 -47.03
CA ASP A 147 -12.66 17.28 -48.17
C ASP A 147 -13.34 18.34 -49.09
N ALA A 148 -14.21 19.20 -48.56
CA ALA A 148 -14.89 20.26 -49.28
C ALA A 148 -14.31 21.67 -48.92
N PRO A 149 -13.06 22.00 -49.29
CA PRO A 149 -12.55 23.36 -49.13
C PRO A 149 -13.28 24.38 -50.02
N GLU A 150 -14.06 23.93 -50.97
CA GLU A 150 -14.78 24.79 -51.91
C GLU A 150 -16.04 25.43 -51.31
N LEU A 151 -16.57 24.87 -50.22
CA LEU A 151 -17.85 25.33 -49.62
C LEU A 151 -17.67 26.28 -48.43
N ASN A 152 -16.46 26.44 -47.89
CA ASN A 152 -16.22 27.29 -46.73
C ASN A 152 -15.09 28.31 -46.94
N PRO A 153 -15.40 29.56 -47.27
CA PRO A 153 -14.38 30.62 -47.44
C PRO A 153 -13.70 31.03 -46.15
N SER A 154 -14.18 30.55 -44.99
CA SER A 154 -13.62 30.91 -43.69
C SER A 154 -12.39 30.06 -43.26
N VAL A 155 -12.18 28.91 -43.92
CA VAL A 155 -11.03 28.03 -43.61
C VAL A 155 -10.27 27.74 -44.91
N SER A 156 -9.05 28.28 -45.03
CA SER A 156 -8.22 28.04 -46.22
C SER A 156 -7.73 26.59 -46.25
N ALA A 157 -7.67 26.00 -47.42
CA ALA A 157 -7.09 24.67 -47.67
C ALA A 157 -5.66 24.54 -47.10
N GLU A 158 -4.92 25.65 -47.08
CA GLU A 158 -3.57 25.74 -46.50
C GLU A 158 -3.54 25.47 -45.00
N ARG A 159 -4.53 25.98 -44.22
CA ARG A 159 -4.64 25.75 -42.79
C ARG A 159 -4.96 24.29 -42.46
N ILE A 160 -5.88 23.71 -43.23
CA ILE A 160 -6.23 22.29 -43.10
C ILE A 160 -5.03 21.41 -43.41
N LEU A 161 -4.27 21.75 -44.46
CA LEU A 161 -3.07 21.02 -44.84
C LEU A 161 -1.97 21.15 -43.76
N ALA A 162 -1.88 22.30 -43.11
CA ALA A 162 -0.96 22.52 -41.99
C ALA A 162 -1.31 21.65 -40.78
N ASP A 163 -2.59 21.53 -40.42
CA ASP A 163 -3.02 20.62 -39.32
C ASP A 163 -2.85 19.15 -39.71
N LYS A 164 -3.17 18.73 -40.95
CA LYS A 164 -2.96 17.36 -41.46
C LYS A 164 -1.48 16.93 -41.43
N ASN A 165 -0.56 17.85 -41.69
CA ASN A 165 0.89 17.60 -41.76
C ASN A 165 1.61 17.91 -40.45
N ALA A 166 0.90 18.30 -39.42
CA ALA A 166 1.51 18.61 -38.15
C ALA A 166 2.15 17.36 -37.50
N PRO A 167 3.32 17.51 -36.86
CA PRO A 167 3.95 16.38 -36.17
C PRO A 167 3.07 15.87 -35.03
N SER A 168 3.28 14.61 -34.65
CA SER A 168 2.63 14.03 -33.47
C SER A 168 2.96 14.84 -32.22
N ASP A 169 1.95 15.10 -31.41
CA ASP A 169 2.13 15.90 -30.20
C ASP A 169 2.89 15.14 -29.12
N PRO A 170 3.78 15.83 -28.38
CA PRO A 170 4.39 15.23 -27.20
C PRO A 170 3.34 15.00 -26.10
N PRO A 171 3.66 14.14 -25.11
CA PRO A 171 2.81 13.99 -23.94
C PRO A 171 2.48 15.34 -23.30
N THR A 172 1.20 15.62 -23.14
CA THR A 172 0.72 16.93 -22.70
C THR A 172 0.38 16.91 -21.21
N PRO A 173 0.81 17.92 -20.44
CA PRO A 173 0.40 18.06 -19.05
C PRO A 173 -1.12 18.26 -18.96
N VAL A 174 -1.74 17.57 -17.99
CA VAL A 174 -3.16 17.69 -17.72
C VAL A 174 -3.36 17.94 -16.23
N PHE A 175 -4.24 18.89 -15.90
CA PHE A 175 -4.76 19.03 -14.55
C PHE A 175 -6.01 18.18 -14.40
N ILE A 176 -6.13 17.49 -13.28
CA ILE A 176 -7.22 16.55 -13.04
C ILE A 176 -7.91 16.99 -11.76
N PHE A 177 -9.19 17.33 -11.83
CA PHE A 177 -9.96 17.64 -10.63
C PHE A 177 -11.40 17.15 -10.79
N GLY A 178 -12.02 16.88 -9.65
CA GLY A 178 -13.39 16.38 -9.67
C GLY A 178 -13.85 15.92 -8.31
N GLY A 179 -14.92 15.17 -8.34
CA GLY A 179 -15.52 14.62 -7.13
C GLY A 179 -16.48 13.49 -7.43
N GLY A 180 -17.02 12.93 -6.37
CA GLY A 180 -17.93 11.82 -6.49
C GLY A 180 -18.44 11.33 -5.14
N PHE A 181 -18.98 10.12 -5.18
CA PHE A 181 -19.50 9.44 -4.00
C PHE A 181 -18.93 8.04 -3.92
N LYS A 182 -18.65 7.60 -2.71
CA LYS A 182 -18.22 6.23 -2.40
C LYS A 182 -19.24 5.55 -1.52
N TRP A 183 -19.53 4.32 -1.85
CA TRP A 183 -20.40 3.46 -1.07
C TRP A 183 -19.67 2.18 -0.67
N ASP A 184 -19.50 1.98 0.64
CA ASP A 184 -18.91 0.76 1.18
C ASP A 184 -19.92 -0.39 1.15
N ILE A 185 -19.74 -1.34 0.23
CA ILE A 185 -20.58 -2.54 0.12
C ILE A 185 -20.21 -3.53 1.21
N SER A 186 -18.92 -3.71 1.44
CA SER A 186 -18.36 -4.59 2.46
C SER A 186 -17.12 -3.98 3.10
N ARG A 187 -16.48 -4.70 4.02
CA ARG A 187 -15.20 -4.29 4.61
C ARG A 187 -14.08 -4.15 3.57
N TYR A 188 -14.20 -4.88 2.46
CA TYR A 188 -13.16 -4.99 1.44
C TYR A 188 -13.54 -4.34 0.12
N TRP A 189 -14.83 -4.21 -0.19
CA TRP A 189 -15.31 -3.73 -1.48
C TRP A 189 -16.08 -2.43 -1.35
N LEU A 190 -15.81 -1.52 -2.27
CA LEU A 190 -16.53 -0.26 -2.41
C LEU A 190 -16.84 0.02 -3.88
N ILE A 191 -17.99 0.60 -4.13
CA ILE A 191 -18.37 1.19 -5.40
C ILE A 191 -18.27 2.70 -5.25
N GLY A 192 -17.78 3.37 -6.29
CA GLY A 192 -17.78 4.82 -6.40
C GLY A 192 -18.48 5.26 -7.67
N PHE A 193 -19.01 6.46 -7.64
CA PHE A 193 -19.38 7.23 -8.80
C PHE A 193 -18.53 8.49 -8.81
N GLU A 194 -17.92 8.84 -9.95
CA GLU A 194 -17.07 10.03 -10.06
C GLU A 194 -17.30 10.79 -11.36
N LEU A 195 -17.13 12.11 -11.24
CA LEU A 195 -17.03 13.03 -12.34
C LEU A 195 -15.71 13.78 -12.22
N GLY A 196 -14.90 13.76 -13.25
CA GLY A 196 -13.61 14.46 -13.29
C GLY A 196 -13.44 15.27 -14.55
N LEU A 197 -12.93 16.48 -14.39
CA LEU A 197 -12.61 17.42 -15.45
C LEU A 197 -11.10 17.44 -15.67
N ARG A 198 -10.69 17.59 -16.93
CA ARG A 198 -9.32 17.49 -17.38
C ARG A 198 -8.96 18.60 -18.37
N PRO A 199 -8.70 19.82 -17.89
CA PRO A 199 -8.10 20.84 -18.72
C PRO A 199 -6.70 20.43 -19.16
N THR A 200 -6.46 20.44 -20.44
CA THR A 200 -5.13 20.20 -21.01
C THR A 200 -4.43 21.51 -21.33
N GLN A 201 -3.17 21.43 -21.69
CA GLN A 201 -2.41 22.59 -22.14
C GLN A 201 -2.19 22.60 -23.66
N THR A 202 -2.95 21.76 -24.36
CA THR A 202 -2.92 21.68 -25.83
C THR A 202 -4.24 22.15 -26.41
N ASP A 203 -4.17 22.57 -27.66
CA ASP A 203 -5.22 22.98 -28.58
C ASP A 203 -5.32 21.98 -29.74
N ARG A 204 -4.89 20.74 -29.52
CA ARG A 204 -4.75 19.75 -30.60
C ARG A 204 -5.32 18.37 -30.24
N LEU A 205 -6.11 18.35 -29.20
CA LEU A 205 -6.71 17.09 -28.73
C LEU A 205 -7.70 16.52 -29.77
N ASP A 206 -8.32 17.40 -30.55
CA ASP A 206 -9.19 17.07 -31.67
C ASP A 206 -8.46 17.05 -33.04
N GLY A 207 -7.15 17.36 -33.06
CA GLY A 207 -6.35 17.47 -34.27
C GLY A 207 -6.54 18.77 -35.05
N VAL A 208 -7.30 19.73 -34.49
CA VAL A 208 -7.56 21.04 -35.09
C VAL A 208 -6.95 22.12 -34.21
N SER A 209 -6.13 22.99 -34.81
CA SER A 209 -5.49 24.12 -34.12
C SER A 209 -5.46 25.35 -35.04
N ILE A 210 -4.71 25.25 -36.16
CA ILE A 210 -4.58 26.36 -37.11
C ILE A 210 -5.88 26.62 -37.91
N SER A 211 -6.62 25.58 -38.18
CA SER A 211 -7.93 25.65 -38.86
C SER A 211 -9.11 25.87 -37.90
N GLY A 212 -8.87 25.86 -36.59
CA GLY A 212 -9.81 26.11 -35.51
C GLY A 212 -9.77 27.53 -34.96
N ILE A 213 -10.12 27.68 -33.69
CA ILE A 213 -10.05 28.92 -32.93
C ILE A 213 -8.68 28.93 -32.21
N ALA A 214 -7.76 29.75 -32.70
CA ALA A 214 -6.43 29.82 -32.15
C ALA A 214 -6.42 30.09 -30.64
N ASP A 215 -5.54 29.40 -29.90
CA ASP A 215 -5.31 29.54 -28.45
C ASP A 215 -6.46 29.05 -27.52
N LYS A 216 -7.45 28.35 -28.04
CA LYS A 216 -8.51 27.75 -27.22
C LYS A 216 -8.11 26.36 -26.78
N ARG A 217 -7.70 26.22 -25.51
CA ARG A 217 -7.26 24.95 -24.91
C ARG A 217 -8.40 23.94 -24.83
N ASP A 218 -8.07 22.72 -25.18
CA ASP A 218 -9.01 21.60 -25.13
C ASP A 218 -9.16 21.00 -23.74
N TRP A 219 -10.37 20.55 -23.44
CA TRP A 219 -10.71 19.87 -22.20
C TRP A 219 -11.38 18.54 -22.50
N TYR A 220 -11.29 17.62 -21.59
CA TYR A 220 -12.14 16.44 -21.59
C TYR A 220 -12.64 16.11 -20.19
N ALA A 221 -13.73 15.37 -20.14
CA ALA A 221 -14.33 14.91 -18.91
C ALA A 221 -14.45 13.39 -18.90
N PHE A 222 -14.49 12.83 -17.73
CA PHE A 222 -14.86 11.44 -17.48
C PHE A 222 -15.93 11.38 -16.40
N ALA A 223 -17.01 10.66 -16.68
CA ALA A 223 -18.06 10.34 -15.72
C ALA A 223 -18.22 8.83 -15.67
N GLY A 224 -18.02 8.23 -14.51
CA GLY A 224 -17.98 6.77 -14.43
C GLY A 224 -18.20 6.17 -13.07
N ILE A 225 -18.21 4.84 -13.06
CA ILE A 225 -18.33 4.00 -11.89
C ILE A 225 -16.96 3.39 -11.61
N THR A 226 -16.58 3.35 -10.34
CA THR A 226 -15.37 2.69 -9.87
C THR A 226 -15.75 1.50 -8.98
N LEU A 227 -15.06 0.38 -9.15
CA LEU A 227 -15.10 -0.76 -8.23
C LEU A 227 -13.71 -0.92 -7.62
N SER A 228 -13.62 -0.84 -6.31
CA SER A 228 -12.33 -0.91 -5.62
C SER A 228 -12.32 -1.97 -4.52
N HIS A 229 -11.16 -2.63 -4.38
CA HIS A 229 -10.85 -3.58 -3.33
C HIS A 229 -9.88 -2.96 -2.33
N ARG A 230 -10.22 -3.04 -1.04
CA ARG A 230 -9.44 -2.51 0.06
C ARG A 230 -8.54 -3.58 0.64
N ILE A 231 -7.23 -3.35 0.56
CA ILE A 231 -6.20 -4.20 1.16
C ILE A 231 -5.91 -3.62 2.55
N ARG A 232 -6.34 -4.31 3.60
CA ARG A 232 -6.04 -3.91 4.97
C ARG A 232 -4.76 -4.61 5.42
N TYR A 233 -3.74 -3.82 5.63
CA TYR A 233 -2.53 -4.22 6.31
C TYR A 233 -2.64 -3.72 7.75
N VAL A 234 -2.85 -4.62 8.68
CA VAL A 234 -2.86 -4.33 10.12
C VAL A 234 -1.60 -4.94 10.70
N ASP A 235 -0.74 -4.12 11.21
CA ASP A 235 0.50 -4.43 11.90
C ASP A 235 0.52 -3.50 13.12
N THR A 236 0.29 -4.08 14.31
CA THR A 236 0.01 -3.29 15.51
C THR A 236 1.29 -2.85 16.20
N ASP A 237 2.29 -3.70 16.24
CA ASP A 237 3.60 -3.48 16.88
C ASP A 237 4.67 -2.94 15.93
N ARG A 238 4.37 -2.95 14.60
CA ARG A 238 5.21 -2.38 13.53
C ARG A 238 6.50 -3.13 13.25
N ASP A 239 6.47 -4.42 13.39
CA ASP A 239 7.57 -5.31 13.04
C ASP A 239 7.60 -5.74 11.57
N TRP A 240 6.68 -5.20 10.73
CA TRP A 240 6.48 -5.50 9.31
C TRP A 240 5.84 -6.86 9.03
N ILE A 241 5.26 -7.49 10.05
CA ILE A 241 4.47 -8.69 9.92
C ILE A 241 3.01 -8.34 10.19
N PRO A 242 2.09 -8.61 9.26
CA PRO A 242 0.68 -8.32 9.52
C PRO A 242 0.15 -9.21 10.63
N ASN A 243 -0.68 -8.66 11.52
CA ASN A 243 -1.28 -9.36 12.68
C ASN A 243 -1.87 -10.74 12.36
N ARG A 244 -2.36 -10.96 11.11
CA ARG A 244 -2.90 -12.26 10.69
C ARG A 244 -1.83 -13.35 10.49
N ARG A 245 -0.56 -12.96 10.37
CA ARG A 245 0.61 -13.83 10.18
C ARG A 245 1.59 -13.73 11.35
N ASP A 246 1.27 -12.87 12.28
CA ASP A 246 2.03 -12.57 13.46
C ASP A 246 1.46 -13.36 14.64
N LYS A 247 2.31 -14.09 15.33
CA LYS A 247 1.93 -14.83 16.53
C LYS A 247 1.91 -13.94 17.77
N CYS A 248 2.69 -12.84 17.75
CA CYS A 248 2.80 -11.88 18.84
C CYS A 248 2.41 -10.45 18.40
N PRO A 249 1.15 -10.19 17.98
CA PRO A 249 0.75 -8.95 17.29
C PRO A 249 0.86 -7.66 18.10
N LEU A 250 1.32 -7.71 19.34
CA LEU A 250 1.47 -6.57 20.24
C LEU A 250 2.92 -6.36 20.69
N ALA A 251 3.83 -7.28 20.33
CA ALA A 251 5.22 -7.26 20.73
C ALA A 251 6.11 -7.52 19.51
N PRO A 252 6.89 -6.52 19.03
CA PRO A 252 7.64 -6.63 17.80
C PRO A 252 8.71 -7.71 17.88
N GLY A 253 8.81 -8.53 16.83
CA GLY A 253 9.78 -9.61 16.77
C GLY A 253 10.25 -9.96 15.36
N PRO A 254 11.27 -10.81 15.24
CA PRO A 254 11.84 -11.16 13.96
C PRO A 254 10.93 -12.10 13.17
N ARG A 255 10.98 -11.95 11.83
CA ARG A 255 10.17 -12.76 10.91
C ARG A 255 10.45 -14.27 11.02
N LYS A 256 11.65 -14.65 11.43
CA LYS A 256 12.04 -16.05 11.65
C LYS A 256 11.20 -16.72 12.75
N LEU A 257 10.84 -15.95 13.78
CA LEU A 257 10.04 -16.38 14.92
C LEU A 257 8.56 -15.96 14.80
N ALA A 258 8.13 -15.70 13.56
CA ALA A 258 6.76 -15.35 13.24
C ALA A 258 6.23 -14.11 14.01
N GLY A 259 7.10 -13.11 14.27
CA GLY A 259 6.78 -11.86 14.93
C GLY A 259 6.89 -11.88 16.46
N CYS A 260 7.37 -12.95 17.06
CA CYS A 260 7.58 -12.98 18.49
C CYS A 260 8.98 -12.50 18.88
N PRO A 261 9.12 -11.75 19.99
CA PRO A 261 10.40 -11.28 20.47
C PRO A 261 11.31 -12.44 20.93
N ASP A 262 12.62 -12.21 20.82
CA ASP A 262 13.72 -13.08 21.19
C ASP A 262 14.85 -12.13 21.61
N ALA A 263 14.95 -11.89 22.89
CA ALA A 263 15.75 -10.78 23.42
C ALA A 263 17.25 -11.05 23.37
N ASP A 264 17.67 -12.30 23.52
CA ASP A 264 19.08 -12.71 23.52
C ASP A 264 19.55 -13.31 22.19
N GLY A 265 18.59 -13.66 21.28
CA GLY A 265 18.89 -14.09 19.93
C GLY A 265 19.25 -15.56 19.76
N ASP A 266 18.88 -16.41 20.70
CA ASP A 266 19.17 -17.86 20.65
C ASP A 266 18.22 -18.66 19.75
N GLY A 267 17.12 -18.01 19.32
CA GLY A 267 16.11 -18.61 18.43
C GLY A 267 14.91 -19.18 19.17
N ILE A 268 14.81 -18.99 20.45
CA ILE A 268 13.65 -19.32 21.29
C ILE A 268 12.93 -18.01 21.62
N ILE A 269 11.61 -18.00 21.56
CA ILE A 269 10.85 -16.79 21.85
C ILE A 269 10.79 -16.55 23.36
N ASP A 270 10.85 -15.28 23.79
CA ASP A 270 10.86 -14.88 25.22
C ASP A 270 9.76 -15.55 26.06
N GLU A 271 8.58 -15.85 25.47
CA GLU A 271 7.47 -16.52 26.16
C GLU A 271 7.74 -18.01 26.45
N GLN A 272 8.65 -18.63 25.69
CA GLN A 272 9.01 -20.05 25.78
C GLN A 272 10.40 -20.26 26.35
N ASP A 273 11.09 -19.18 26.64
CA ASP A 273 12.43 -19.15 27.16
C ASP A 273 12.41 -18.93 28.69
N GLU A 274 13.05 -19.83 29.44
CA GLU A 274 13.23 -19.68 30.89
C GLU A 274 14.30 -18.66 31.23
N CYS A 275 15.22 -18.34 30.29
CA CYS A 275 16.32 -17.39 30.46
C CYS A 275 16.35 -16.29 29.38
N PRO A 276 15.29 -15.46 29.17
CA PRO A 276 15.11 -14.58 28.00
C PRO A 276 16.20 -13.51 27.76
N GLU A 277 17.10 -13.33 28.68
CA GLU A 277 18.22 -12.37 28.59
C GLU A 277 19.60 -13.05 28.43
N LYS A 278 19.63 -14.40 28.34
CA LYS A 278 20.88 -15.17 28.28
C LYS A 278 20.73 -16.31 27.30
N ALA A 279 21.31 -16.14 26.13
CA ALA A 279 21.26 -17.13 25.05
C ALA A 279 21.67 -18.53 25.53
N GLY A 280 20.80 -19.50 25.24
CA GLY A 280 21.01 -20.88 25.68
C GLY A 280 20.61 -21.89 24.59
N VAL A 281 20.21 -23.07 25.05
CA VAL A 281 19.87 -24.18 24.15
C VAL A 281 18.46 -24.69 24.41
N LEU A 282 17.82 -25.20 23.36
CA LEU A 282 16.44 -25.71 23.43
C LEU A 282 16.32 -26.88 24.43
N SER A 283 17.36 -27.71 24.56
CA SER A 283 17.41 -28.83 25.50
C SER A 283 17.28 -28.40 26.96
N ALA A 284 17.86 -27.22 27.29
CA ALA A 284 17.81 -26.59 28.61
C ALA A 284 16.78 -25.45 28.67
N ARG A 285 15.74 -25.49 27.79
CA ARG A 285 14.60 -24.54 27.71
C ARG A 285 15.00 -23.08 27.54
N GLY A 286 16.07 -22.82 26.74
CA GLY A 286 16.58 -21.50 26.48
C GLY A 286 17.62 -21.00 27.47
N CYS A 287 17.96 -21.79 28.46
CA CYS A 287 19.03 -21.45 29.38
C CYS A 287 20.40 -21.99 28.92
N PRO A 288 21.51 -21.35 29.32
CA PRO A 288 22.84 -21.90 29.13
C PRO A 288 22.99 -23.30 29.72
N ASP A 289 23.68 -24.18 28.98
CA ASP A 289 23.99 -25.56 29.31
C ASP A 289 25.35 -25.84 28.68
N ALA A 290 26.41 -25.70 29.46
CA ALA A 290 27.77 -25.62 28.94
C ALA A 290 28.31 -26.98 28.52
N ASP A 291 27.95 -28.06 29.19
CA ASP A 291 28.40 -29.43 28.90
C ASP A 291 27.40 -30.24 28.05
N GLY A 292 26.15 -29.74 27.92
CA GLY A 292 25.15 -30.33 27.04
C GLY A 292 24.36 -31.50 27.63
N ASP A 293 24.31 -31.63 28.96
CA ASP A 293 23.65 -32.73 29.64
C ASP A 293 22.14 -32.54 29.88
N THR A 294 21.59 -31.36 29.43
CA THR A 294 20.19 -30.93 29.57
C THR A 294 19.79 -30.33 30.92
N VAL A 295 20.75 -30.22 31.84
CA VAL A 295 20.61 -29.43 33.07
C VAL A 295 21.17 -28.03 32.79
N GLN A 296 20.38 -26.99 33.07
CA GLN A 296 20.87 -25.64 32.89
C GLN A 296 21.98 -25.30 33.91
N ASP A 297 23.01 -24.55 33.48
CA ASP A 297 24.18 -24.19 34.31
C ASP A 297 23.81 -23.66 35.69
N SER A 298 22.66 -22.98 35.82
CA SER A 298 22.20 -22.40 37.09
C SER A 298 21.63 -23.41 38.06
N LEU A 299 21.29 -24.60 37.62
CA LEU A 299 20.74 -25.71 38.39
C LEU A 299 21.70 -26.91 38.41
N ASP A 300 22.76 -26.83 37.64
CA ASP A 300 23.79 -27.85 37.54
C ASP A 300 24.84 -27.69 38.64
N LEU A 301 25.10 -28.75 39.36
CA LEU A 301 26.17 -28.76 40.36
C LEU A 301 27.55 -28.94 39.72
N CYS A 302 27.59 -29.45 38.47
CA CYS A 302 28.82 -29.70 37.73
C CYS A 302 28.74 -29.11 36.29
N PRO A 303 28.62 -27.80 36.10
CA PRO A 303 28.29 -27.19 34.81
C PRO A 303 29.23 -27.44 33.63
N ASP A 304 30.38 -28.00 33.89
CA ASP A 304 31.43 -28.32 32.91
C ASP A 304 31.61 -29.85 32.69
N VAL A 305 30.82 -30.70 33.37
CA VAL A 305 31.01 -32.15 33.37
C VAL A 305 29.68 -32.86 33.28
N VAL A 306 29.38 -33.44 32.12
CA VAL A 306 28.15 -34.16 31.82
C VAL A 306 27.77 -35.18 32.89
N GLY A 307 26.56 -35.05 33.41
CA GLY A 307 25.97 -35.98 34.36
C GLY A 307 24.46 -36.18 34.19
N PRO A 308 23.85 -37.13 34.90
CA PRO A 308 22.44 -37.36 34.81
C PRO A 308 21.64 -36.28 35.57
N VAL A 309 20.45 -35.93 35.04
CA VAL A 309 19.51 -35.02 35.72
C VAL A 309 19.17 -35.49 37.13
N SER A 310 19.15 -36.79 37.36
CA SER A 310 18.89 -37.39 38.67
C SER A 310 19.94 -37.10 39.73
N ALA A 311 21.18 -36.79 39.30
CA ALA A 311 22.30 -36.40 40.16
C ALA A 311 22.63 -34.90 39.93
N CYS A 312 21.61 -34.06 39.58
CA CYS A 312 21.75 -32.62 39.39
C CYS A 312 22.87 -32.21 38.42
N GLY A 313 23.04 -32.96 37.31
CA GLY A 313 24.05 -32.67 36.29
C GLY A 313 25.45 -33.18 36.60
N CYS A 314 25.68 -33.80 37.75
CA CYS A 314 26.98 -34.37 38.09
C CYS A 314 27.11 -35.86 37.75
N PRO A 315 28.31 -36.37 37.49
CA PRO A 315 28.55 -37.81 37.40
C PRO A 315 28.05 -38.54 38.66
N ASP A 316 27.50 -39.74 38.44
CA ASP A 316 27.02 -40.67 39.46
C ASP A 316 27.40 -42.07 38.95
N GLN A 317 28.57 -42.54 39.39
CA GLN A 317 29.24 -43.70 38.83
C GLN A 317 28.50 -45.02 39.14
N ASP A 318 27.96 -45.13 40.37
CA ASP A 318 27.30 -46.36 40.80
C ASP A 318 25.78 -46.33 40.66
N GLY A 319 25.20 -45.12 40.41
CA GLY A 319 23.79 -44.91 40.14
C GLY A 319 22.90 -45.01 41.38
N ASP A 320 23.37 -44.49 42.52
CA ASP A 320 22.60 -44.43 43.75
C ASP A 320 21.86 -43.08 43.94
N LEU A 321 22.01 -42.16 42.97
CA LEU A 321 21.43 -40.82 42.89
C LEU A 321 22.14 -39.79 43.78
N ILE A 322 23.32 -40.10 44.29
CA ILE A 322 24.19 -39.16 44.96
C ILE A 322 25.34 -38.83 44.00
N PRO A 323 25.58 -37.55 43.68
CA PRO A 323 26.68 -37.17 42.81
C PRO A 323 28.04 -37.65 43.38
N ASP A 324 28.93 -38.11 42.50
CA ASP A 324 30.31 -38.57 42.91
C ASP A 324 31.03 -37.53 43.76
N ILE A 325 30.74 -36.24 43.61
CA ILE A 325 31.34 -35.13 44.37
C ILE A 325 30.84 -35.04 45.82
N GLU A 326 29.66 -35.58 46.09
CA GLU A 326 29.02 -35.64 47.42
C GLU A 326 29.03 -37.05 48.03
N ASP A 327 29.39 -38.04 47.22
CA ASP A 327 29.44 -39.45 47.61
C ASP A 327 30.76 -39.84 48.22
N HIS A 328 30.73 -40.40 49.43
CA HIS A 328 31.91 -40.92 50.12
C HIS A 328 32.32 -42.28 49.55
N CYS A 329 31.45 -42.98 48.85
CA CYS A 329 31.72 -44.30 48.26
C CYS A 329 31.33 -44.38 46.78
N PRO A 330 31.90 -43.55 45.88
CA PRO A 330 31.39 -43.31 44.50
C PRO A 330 31.32 -44.52 43.55
N ALA A 331 31.81 -45.67 43.99
CA ALA A 331 31.83 -46.90 43.21
C ALA A 331 30.95 -48.02 43.79
N ASP A 332 30.36 -47.79 44.96
CA ASP A 332 29.53 -48.78 45.65
C ASP A 332 28.22 -48.18 46.12
N LYS A 333 27.12 -48.55 45.47
CA LYS A 333 25.78 -48.06 45.81
C LYS A 333 25.51 -48.07 47.31
N GLY A 334 25.10 -46.89 47.78
CA GLY A 334 24.82 -46.73 49.16
C GLY A 334 23.51 -46.03 49.50
N LEU A 335 23.43 -45.51 50.66
CA LEU A 335 22.21 -44.89 51.18
C LEU A 335 22.46 -43.41 51.44
N HIS A 336 21.50 -42.57 51.06
CA HIS A 336 21.63 -41.12 51.19
C HIS A 336 21.96 -40.63 52.62
N HIS A 337 21.43 -41.32 53.62
CA HIS A 337 21.70 -40.98 55.04
C HIS A 337 23.05 -41.48 55.56
N LEU A 338 23.80 -42.22 54.75
CA LEU A 338 25.14 -42.69 54.99
C LEU A 338 26.15 -42.10 53.98
N ASP A 339 25.84 -40.93 53.45
CA ASP A 339 26.64 -40.16 52.49
C ASP A 339 27.13 -41.03 51.30
N GLY A 340 26.22 -41.88 50.77
CA GLY A 340 26.50 -42.73 49.62
C GLY A 340 27.22 -44.04 49.91
N CYS A 341 27.46 -44.39 51.13
CA CYS A 341 28.08 -45.66 51.46
C CYS A 341 27.09 -46.81 51.76
N PRO A 342 27.41 -48.05 51.42
CA PRO A 342 26.56 -49.19 51.67
C PRO A 342 26.47 -49.53 53.17
N ASP A 343 25.35 -50.13 53.59
CA ASP A 343 25.08 -50.71 54.87
C ASP A 343 24.51 -52.11 54.67
N ARG A 344 25.36 -53.11 54.58
CA ARG A 344 24.98 -54.47 54.19
C ARG A 344 24.41 -55.30 55.36
N ASP A 345 24.78 -54.96 56.61
CA ASP A 345 24.30 -55.63 57.78
C ASP A 345 23.12 -54.91 58.47
N HIS A 346 22.75 -53.68 57.94
CA HIS A 346 21.67 -52.86 58.39
C HIS A 346 21.77 -52.37 59.82
N ASP A 347 22.99 -52.12 60.29
CA ASP A 347 23.24 -51.63 61.65
C ASP A 347 23.19 -50.08 61.73
N GLY A 348 23.04 -49.39 60.58
CA GLY A 348 23.01 -47.95 60.49
C GLY A 348 24.37 -47.26 60.43
N ILE A 349 25.44 -48.04 60.23
CA ILE A 349 26.81 -47.55 60.07
C ILE A 349 27.29 -47.93 58.64
N ALA A 350 27.97 -47.01 57.98
CA ALA A 350 28.48 -47.30 56.66
C ALA A 350 29.56 -48.38 56.68
N ASP A 351 29.43 -49.40 55.81
CA ASP A 351 30.49 -50.40 55.59
C ASP A 351 31.65 -49.74 54.85
N ARG A 352 32.83 -49.83 55.37
CA ARG A 352 34.08 -49.33 54.76
C ARG A 352 34.93 -50.45 54.20
#